data_c6e617f3ec20196c8be22503848c57c9
#
_entry.id   c6e617f3ec20196c8be22503848c57c9
#
_cell.length_a   1.000
_cell.length_b   1.000
_cell.length_c   1.000
_cell.angle_alpha   90.00
_cell.angle_beta   90.00
_cell.angle_gamma   90.00
#
_symmetry.space_group_name_H-M   'P 1'
#
loop_
_entity.id
_entity.type
_entity.pdbx_description
1 polymer ?
#
loop_
_entity_poly.entity_id
_entity_poly.type
_entity_poly.pdbx_seq_one_letter_code
_entity_poly.pdbx_strand_id
1 'polypeptide(L)'
;MMLLQTGENFRRFVVMLERVRSMGNVPMVEMRKIIKEFPGILANDQVSFDVNPGEIHALLGENGAGKSTLMSVLTGLYRPDGGDIYIEGKKTQFSSPKDAVNNGIGMVHQHFKLVQPFTVAENVMLSIQGLKQIYNLKEIEQQIIKQSEAFGLSIDPKAKIWQLSVGEQQRVEIIKLLLLGAKVLILDEPTAVLTPQEANALYETLLKMIKSGKSVILISHKMNEVLENTDRITVLRDGKSIGTVYTKDTNEKELAKMMVGRNISAQMEKQSSRKEEKIFSLDNVSALGNNGFLKLKSISLDIYAGEILGVAGVDGNGQKELAEAVAGIRSVKIGSLAFCGKDCTKSGRKKRMNLGISYVPEDRMTTGLAPDLNAYENMALNSYRKYRGAFIRWDKVRKDTDRLIQAFDVRLASPENPVKMMSGGNIQKLLLAREIDSDPLLIIAVYPMRGLDIGATDYVKRLLIEQSEKGKAVLLISEDLEDLLSMTDRIIVMHGGEIMGVVKPSETTREEIGLMMAGKRKVDLHEV
;
A
#
# COMPACT_ATOMS: atom_id res chain seq x y z
N MET A 1 2.22 -43.64 26.40
CA MET A 1 3.69 -43.72 26.20
C MET A 1 4.15 -43.23 24.80
N MET A 2 3.25 -42.79 23.93
CA MET A 2 3.58 -42.35 22.53
C MET A 2 3.59 -40.80 22.36
N LEU A 3 3.18 -40.04 23.37
CA LEU A 3 3.16 -38.57 23.35
C LEU A 3 4.41 -37.87 23.91
N LEU A 4 5.33 -38.63 24.53
CA LEU A 4 6.57 -38.09 25.09
C LEU A 4 7.77 -38.12 24.11
N GLN A 5 7.69 -38.92 23.01
CA GLN A 5 8.75 -38.98 22.00
C GLN A 5 8.73 -37.81 21.01
N THR A 6 7.59 -37.10 20.85
CA THR A 6 7.49 -35.94 19.96
C THR A 6 8.12 -34.69 20.56
N GLY A 7 8.08 -34.51 21.87
CA GLY A 7 8.67 -33.35 22.57
C GLY A 7 10.21 -33.38 22.60
N GLU A 8 10.81 -34.55 22.72
CA GLU A 8 12.27 -34.71 22.75
C GLU A 8 12.90 -34.56 21.38
N ASN A 9 12.24 -35.06 20.34
CA ASN A 9 12.65 -34.85 18.95
C ASN A 9 12.50 -33.37 18.53
N PHE A 10 11.47 -32.69 19.00
CA PHE A 10 11.29 -31.26 18.79
C PHE A 10 12.37 -30.43 19.51
N ARG A 11 12.67 -30.75 20.79
CA ARG A 11 13.79 -30.13 21.51
C ARG A 11 15.16 -30.40 20.86
N ARG A 12 15.42 -31.62 20.42
CA ARG A 12 16.65 -31.95 19.67
C ARG A 12 16.73 -31.18 18.34
N PHE A 13 15.63 -31.02 17.65
CA PHE A 13 15.57 -30.24 16.41
C PHE A 13 15.79 -28.74 16.67
N VAL A 14 15.19 -28.18 17.73
CA VAL A 14 15.43 -26.80 18.16
C VAL A 14 16.89 -26.58 18.57
N VAL A 15 17.46 -27.50 19.37
CA VAL A 15 18.88 -27.43 19.79
C VAL A 15 19.82 -27.66 18.59
N MET A 16 19.44 -28.47 17.62
CA MET A 16 20.20 -28.64 16.38
C MET A 16 20.14 -27.36 15.51
N LEU A 17 19.00 -26.70 15.43
CA LEU A 17 18.86 -25.40 14.77
C LEU A 17 19.65 -24.30 15.51
N GLU A 18 19.66 -24.30 16.83
CA GLU A 18 20.49 -23.37 17.62
C GLU A 18 22.00 -23.65 17.48
N ARG A 19 22.42 -24.91 17.41
CA ARG A 19 23.82 -25.28 17.13
C ARG A 19 24.25 -24.95 15.69
N VAL A 20 23.38 -25.12 14.70
CA VAL A 20 23.65 -24.70 13.31
C VAL A 20 23.74 -23.16 13.23
N ARG A 21 22.97 -22.44 14.05
CA ARG A 21 23.05 -20.97 14.20
C ARG A 21 24.34 -20.48 14.90
N SER A 22 24.98 -21.29 15.74
CA SER A 22 26.19 -20.90 16.49
C SER A 22 27.53 -21.20 15.80
N MET A 23 27.53 -21.97 14.71
CA MET A 23 28.69 -22.14 13.83
C MET A 23 28.62 -21.05 12.77
N GLY A 24 29.57 -20.11 12.75
CA GLY A 24 29.65 -18.93 11.87
C GLY A 24 29.20 -19.16 10.43
N ASN A 25 27.90 -19.13 10.20
CA ASN A 25 27.30 -19.35 8.90
C ASN A 25 27.58 -18.15 8.02
N VAL A 26 28.21 -18.42 6.88
CA VAL A 26 28.40 -17.45 5.81
C VAL A 26 27.01 -16.98 5.36
N PRO A 27 26.69 -15.67 5.41
CA PRO A 27 25.41 -15.16 4.93
C PRO A 27 25.13 -15.58 3.48
N MET A 28 23.85 -15.82 3.15
CA MET A 28 23.42 -16.05 1.77
C MET A 28 23.67 -14.80 0.91
N VAL A 29 23.40 -13.63 1.49
CA VAL A 29 23.66 -12.31 0.90
C VAL A 29 24.33 -11.45 1.94
N GLU A 30 25.38 -10.74 1.55
CA GLU A 30 25.98 -9.71 2.37
C GLU A 30 26.33 -8.50 1.49
N MET A 31 25.77 -7.36 1.83
CA MET A 31 26.04 -6.06 1.24
C MET A 31 26.83 -5.22 2.23
N ARG A 32 28.04 -4.78 1.85
CA ARG A 32 28.95 -4.03 2.74
C ARG A 32 29.11 -2.60 2.26
N LYS A 33 28.69 -1.64 3.08
CA LYS A 33 28.87 -0.19 2.86
C LYS A 33 28.43 0.26 1.46
N ILE A 34 27.28 -0.17 1.03
CA ILE A 34 26.73 0.16 -0.29
C ILE A 34 26.44 1.67 -0.35
N ILE A 35 26.97 2.29 -1.39
CA ILE A 35 26.68 3.69 -1.74
C ILE A 35 25.97 3.69 -3.09
N LYS A 36 24.84 4.44 -3.15
CA LYS A 36 24.16 4.73 -4.40
C LYS A 36 23.72 6.18 -4.43
N GLU A 37 24.21 6.89 -5.43
CA GLU A 37 23.92 8.31 -5.66
C GLU A 37 23.16 8.50 -6.99
N PHE A 38 22.21 9.41 -6.98
CA PHE A 38 21.55 9.95 -8.15
C PHE A 38 21.75 11.47 -8.18
N PRO A 39 21.55 12.16 -9.31
CA PRO A 39 21.73 13.61 -9.37
C PRO A 39 20.94 14.35 -8.29
N GLY A 40 21.68 14.90 -7.30
CA GLY A 40 21.11 15.64 -6.17
C GLY A 40 20.58 14.79 -5.01
N ILE A 41 20.68 13.45 -5.03
CA ILE A 41 20.14 12.56 -3.99
C ILE A 41 21.13 11.43 -3.69
N LEU A 42 21.59 11.33 -2.45
CA LEU A 42 22.33 10.17 -1.93
C LEU A 42 21.31 9.15 -1.38
N ALA A 43 20.93 8.18 -2.23
CA ALA A 43 19.85 7.24 -1.92
C ALA A 43 20.25 6.12 -0.95
N ASN A 44 21.53 5.70 -0.98
CA ASN A 44 22.13 4.81 0.02
C ASN A 44 23.52 5.35 0.40
N ASP A 45 23.75 5.54 1.69
CA ASP A 45 24.97 6.05 2.28
C ASP A 45 25.61 4.99 3.18
N GLN A 46 26.59 4.27 2.65
CA GLN A 46 27.33 3.20 3.32
C GLN A 46 26.43 2.13 4.00
N VAL A 47 25.34 1.77 3.35
CA VAL A 47 24.38 0.79 3.87
C VAL A 47 25.03 -0.60 3.91
N SER A 48 24.98 -1.25 5.08
CA SER A 48 25.31 -2.67 5.24
C SER A 48 24.06 -3.45 5.57
N PHE A 49 23.88 -4.61 4.90
CA PHE A 49 22.72 -5.48 5.02
C PHE A 49 23.12 -6.92 4.75
N ASP A 50 22.66 -7.85 5.55
CA ASP A 50 22.95 -9.28 5.39
C ASP A 50 21.71 -10.13 5.54
N VAL A 51 21.70 -11.31 4.91
CA VAL A 51 20.63 -12.31 5.03
C VAL A 51 21.24 -13.68 5.27
N ASN A 52 20.79 -14.36 6.31
CA ASN A 52 21.25 -15.69 6.65
C ASN A 52 20.48 -16.78 5.89
N PRO A 53 21.06 -17.99 5.74
CA PRO A 53 20.32 -19.12 5.19
C PRO A 53 19.07 -19.45 6.03
N GLY A 54 17.92 -19.61 5.36
CA GLY A 54 16.71 -20.08 6.01
C GLY A 54 16.07 -19.08 6.97
N GLU A 55 16.18 -17.76 6.70
CA GLU A 55 15.49 -16.73 7.47
C GLU A 55 14.56 -15.87 6.59
N ILE A 56 13.56 -15.28 7.22
CA ILE A 56 12.81 -14.14 6.67
C ILE A 56 13.38 -12.88 7.30
N HIS A 57 14.10 -12.08 6.52
CA HIS A 57 14.70 -10.82 6.97
C HIS A 57 13.90 -9.63 6.43
N ALA A 58 13.31 -8.85 7.31
CA ALA A 58 12.60 -7.63 6.91
C ALA A 58 13.55 -6.46 6.67
N LEU A 59 13.33 -5.73 5.58
CA LEU A 59 13.91 -4.43 5.34
C LEU A 59 12.82 -3.37 5.55
N LEU A 60 12.84 -2.75 6.71
CA LEU A 60 11.84 -1.79 7.19
C LEU A 60 12.33 -0.35 7.03
N GLY A 61 11.46 0.59 6.78
CA GLY A 61 11.78 2.01 6.68
C GLY A 61 10.68 2.81 5.99
N GLU A 62 10.71 4.13 6.13
CA GLU A 62 9.76 5.02 5.47
C GLU A 62 9.95 5.03 3.94
N ASN A 63 8.95 5.59 3.24
CA ASN A 63 9.07 5.83 1.80
C ASN A 63 10.20 6.84 1.53
N GLY A 64 11.08 6.50 0.57
CA GLY A 64 12.28 7.30 0.33
C GLY A 64 13.49 6.94 1.20
N ALA A 65 13.38 6.01 2.17
CA ALA A 65 14.50 5.59 3.01
C ALA A 65 15.62 4.82 2.28
N GLY A 66 15.46 4.56 0.98
CA GLY A 66 16.47 3.87 0.16
C GLY A 66 16.27 2.36 0.01
N LYS A 67 15.16 1.76 0.52
CA LYS A 67 14.90 0.31 0.47
C LYS A 67 14.89 -0.26 -0.95
N SER A 68 14.03 0.28 -1.82
CA SER A 68 13.90 -0.18 -3.21
C SER A 68 15.18 0.08 -4.01
N THR A 69 15.93 1.13 -3.69
CA THR A 69 17.25 1.41 -4.30
C THR A 69 18.26 0.34 -3.90
N LEU A 70 18.34 0.00 -2.61
CA LEU A 70 19.24 -1.06 -2.11
C LEU A 70 18.92 -2.41 -2.76
N MET A 71 17.64 -2.77 -2.89
CA MET A 71 17.23 -4.01 -3.54
C MET A 71 17.45 -3.96 -5.06
N SER A 72 17.32 -2.80 -5.69
CA SER A 72 17.68 -2.61 -7.10
C SER A 72 19.18 -2.80 -7.36
N VAL A 73 20.03 -2.44 -6.39
CA VAL A 73 21.46 -2.76 -6.41
C VAL A 73 21.68 -4.27 -6.27
N LEU A 74 21.00 -4.92 -5.31
CA LEU A 74 21.11 -6.37 -5.10
C LEU A 74 20.59 -7.20 -6.28
N THR A 75 19.58 -6.71 -6.99
CA THR A 75 19.03 -7.37 -8.18
C THR A 75 19.75 -7.01 -9.48
N GLY A 76 20.83 -6.23 -9.43
CA GLY A 76 21.64 -5.85 -10.60
C GLY A 76 20.96 -4.86 -11.54
N LEU A 77 19.88 -4.21 -11.12
CA LEU A 77 19.22 -3.14 -11.88
C LEU A 77 20.06 -1.86 -11.83
N TYR A 78 20.66 -1.57 -10.67
CA TYR A 78 21.60 -0.48 -10.49
C TYR A 78 22.97 -1.00 -10.09
N ARG A 79 24.04 -0.37 -10.61
CA ARG A 79 25.39 -0.58 -10.09
C ARG A 79 25.58 0.29 -8.85
N PRO A 80 26.17 -0.23 -7.78
CA PRO A 80 26.56 0.60 -6.65
C PRO A 80 27.70 1.54 -7.06
N ASP A 81 27.71 2.74 -6.48
CA ASP A 81 28.80 3.72 -6.66
C ASP A 81 29.94 3.46 -5.65
N GLY A 82 29.67 2.66 -4.60
CA GLY A 82 30.64 2.18 -3.63
C GLY A 82 30.13 0.99 -2.86
N GLY A 83 31.05 0.29 -2.18
CA GLY A 83 30.74 -0.91 -1.41
C GLY A 83 30.82 -2.20 -2.23
N ASP A 84 30.57 -3.33 -1.54
CA ASP A 84 30.74 -4.67 -2.10
C ASP A 84 29.53 -5.56 -1.79
N ILE A 85 29.24 -6.48 -2.72
CA ILE A 85 28.20 -7.50 -2.56
C ILE A 85 28.87 -8.88 -2.51
N TYR A 86 28.45 -9.70 -1.57
CA TYR A 86 28.88 -11.09 -1.43
C TYR A 86 27.67 -12.00 -1.48
N ILE A 87 27.75 -13.07 -2.26
CA ILE A 87 26.75 -14.14 -2.32
C ILE A 87 27.42 -15.43 -1.87
N GLU A 88 26.87 -16.08 -0.85
CA GLU A 88 27.46 -17.26 -0.22
C GLU A 88 28.97 -17.06 0.08
N GLY A 89 29.35 -15.88 0.58
CA GLY A 89 30.72 -15.49 0.92
C GLY A 89 31.63 -15.14 -0.26
N LYS A 90 31.16 -15.24 -1.51
CA LYS A 90 31.93 -14.87 -2.71
C LYS A 90 31.63 -13.44 -3.13
N LYS A 91 32.66 -12.62 -3.27
CA LYS A 91 32.50 -11.27 -3.82
C LYS A 91 31.96 -11.34 -5.24
N THR A 92 30.86 -10.67 -5.48
CA THR A 92 30.09 -10.74 -6.73
C THR A 92 29.78 -9.32 -7.22
N GLN A 93 29.84 -9.11 -8.54
CA GLN A 93 29.40 -7.88 -9.18
C GLN A 93 28.34 -8.21 -10.21
N PHE A 94 27.22 -7.51 -10.16
CA PHE A 94 26.14 -7.65 -11.13
C PHE A 94 26.25 -6.58 -12.20
N SER A 95 26.21 -7.01 -13.45
CA SER A 95 26.16 -6.13 -14.64
C SER A 95 24.74 -6.01 -15.19
N SER A 96 23.86 -6.92 -14.79
CA SER A 96 22.47 -7.01 -15.26
C SER A 96 21.61 -7.78 -14.25
N PRO A 97 20.26 -7.62 -14.30
CA PRO A 97 19.34 -8.46 -13.52
C PRO A 97 19.49 -9.97 -13.78
N LYS A 98 19.91 -10.34 -14.99
CA LYS A 98 20.18 -11.74 -15.32
C LYS A 98 21.31 -12.34 -14.48
N ASP A 99 22.33 -11.53 -14.15
CA ASP A 99 23.44 -11.99 -13.30
C ASP A 99 22.95 -12.28 -11.88
N ALA A 100 22.06 -11.45 -11.32
CA ALA A 100 21.46 -11.68 -10.01
C ALA A 100 20.61 -12.97 -10.00
N VAL A 101 19.78 -13.20 -11.03
CA VAL A 101 18.99 -14.42 -11.19
C VAL A 101 19.89 -15.66 -11.29
N ASN A 102 20.98 -15.61 -12.06
CA ASN A 102 21.95 -16.69 -12.19
C ASN A 102 22.67 -17.00 -10.85
N ASN A 103 22.75 -16.04 -9.94
CA ASN A 103 23.26 -16.20 -8.59
C ASN A 103 22.17 -16.57 -7.56
N GLY A 104 20.96 -16.89 -8.04
CA GLY A 104 19.86 -17.35 -7.20
C GLY A 104 19.09 -16.23 -6.49
N ILE A 105 19.17 -14.98 -6.94
CA ILE A 105 18.43 -13.85 -6.39
C ILE A 105 17.23 -13.54 -7.30
N GLY A 106 16.02 -13.57 -6.76
CA GLY A 106 14.80 -13.23 -7.47
C GLY A 106 13.98 -12.16 -6.74
N MET A 107 13.31 -11.28 -7.47
CA MET A 107 12.48 -10.22 -6.88
C MET A 107 11.08 -10.23 -7.48
N VAL A 108 10.08 -10.22 -6.60
CA VAL A 108 8.69 -9.89 -6.91
C VAL A 108 8.51 -8.41 -6.64
N HIS A 109 8.22 -7.65 -7.69
CA HIS A 109 7.99 -6.21 -7.60
C HIS A 109 6.58 -5.90 -7.13
N GLN A 110 6.37 -4.74 -6.55
CA GLN A 110 5.07 -4.22 -6.14
C GLN A 110 4.03 -4.21 -7.29
N HIS A 111 4.49 -3.90 -8.53
CA HIS A 111 3.69 -4.02 -9.74
C HIS A 111 4.18 -5.22 -10.56
N PHE A 112 3.32 -6.21 -10.75
CA PHE A 112 3.67 -7.44 -11.45
C PHE A 112 4.01 -7.20 -12.92
N LYS A 113 5.09 -7.84 -13.37
CA LYS A 113 5.56 -7.75 -14.76
C LYS A 113 5.05 -8.94 -15.57
N LEU A 114 3.72 -9.14 -15.57
CA LEU A 114 3.06 -10.23 -16.28
C LEU A 114 2.37 -9.72 -17.55
N VAL A 115 2.46 -10.51 -18.62
CA VAL A 115 1.80 -10.22 -19.90
C VAL A 115 0.35 -10.70 -19.81
N GLN A 116 -0.58 -9.77 -19.68
CA GLN A 116 -1.99 -10.03 -19.37
C GLN A 116 -2.73 -10.98 -20.35
N PRO A 117 -2.54 -10.90 -21.70
CA PRO A 117 -3.20 -11.81 -22.64
C PRO A 117 -2.65 -13.24 -22.64
N PHE A 118 -1.47 -13.47 -22.05
CA PHE A 118 -0.79 -14.77 -22.02
C PHE A 118 -1.29 -15.64 -20.88
N THR A 119 -1.13 -16.95 -21.04
CA THR A 119 -1.34 -17.91 -19.96
C THR A 119 -0.22 -17.85 -18.93
N VAL A 120 -0.44 -18.46 -17.77
CA VAL A 120 0.59 -18.62 -16.73
C VAL A 120 1.83 -19.32 -17.31
N ALA A 121 1.64 -20.44 -18.03
CA ALA A 121 2.73 -21.21 -18.63
C ALA A 121 3.53 -20.39 -19.66
N GLU A 122 2.85 -19.61 -20.50
CA GLU A 122 3.50 -18.72 -21.47
C GLU A 122 4.32 -17.61 -20.78
N ASN A 123 3.80 -17.00 -19.71
CA ASN A 123 4.54 -16.00 -18.91
C ASN A 123 5.80 -16.59 -18.24
N VAL A 124 5.70 -17.80 -17.70
CA VAL A 124 6.84 -18.52 -17.14
C VAL A 124 7.86 -18.83 -18.23
N MET A 125 7.42 -19.33 -19.37
CA MET A 125 8.28 -19.65 -20.51
C MET A 125 9.07 -18.45 -21.02
N LEU A 126 8.46 -17.25 -21.10
CA LEU A 126 9.16 -16.02 -21.48
C LEU A 126 10.34 -15.71 -20.56
N SER A 127 10.22 -16.02 -19.27
CA SER A 127 11.29 -15.78 -18.30
C SER A 127 12.45 -16.78 -18.41
N ILE A 128 12.16 -18.01 -18.84
CA ILE A 128 13.13 -19.11 -18.96
C ILE A 128 13.85 -19.09 -20.32
N GLN A 129 13.22 -18.63 -21.38
CA GLN A 129 13.77 -18.62 -22.77
C GLN A 129 15.11 -17.88 -22.94
N GLY A 130 15.51 -17.04 -21.97
CA GLY A 130 16.88 -16.51 -21.94
C GLY A 130 17.99 -17.54 -21.71
N LEU A 131 17.68 -18.79 -21.44
CA LEU A 131 18.57 -19.89 -21.05
C LEU A 131 18.63 -20.99 -22.14
N LYS A 132 18.97 -20.68 -23.37
CA LYS A 132 19.45 -21.58 -24.47
C LYS A 132 18.76 -22.96 -24.67
N GLN A 133 17.59 -23.25 -24.10
CA GLN A 133 16.85 -24.49 -24.32
C GLN A 133 15.48 -24.22 -24.90
N ILE A 134 15.09 -25.03 -25.90
CA ILE A 134 13.72 -25.02 -26.44
C ILE A 134 12.87 -25.84 -25.48
N TYR A 135 12.05 -25.16 -24.66
CA TYR A 135 11.12 -25.83 -23.76
C TYR A 135 9.80 -26.15 -24.47
N ASN A 136 9.27 -27.35 -24.21
CA ASN A 136 7.91 -27.69 -24.58
C ASN A 136 6.94 -27.07 -23.55
N LEU A 137 5.88 -26.39 -24.01
CA LEU A 137 4.89 -25.77 -23.12
C LEU A 137 4.31 -26.77 -22.10
N LYS A 138 4.10 -28.02 -22.50
CA LYS A 138 3.62 -29.08 -21.60
C LYS A 138 4.61 -29.41 -20.46
N GLU A 139 5.89 -29.32 -20.71
CA GLU A 139 6.92 -29.54 -19.68
C GLU A 139 6.90 -28.38 -18.66
N ILE A 140 6.72 -27.17 -19.13
CA ILE A 140 6.57 -25.99 -18.28
C ILE A 140 5.29 -26.11 -17.42
N GLU A 141 4.15 -26.51 -18.02
CA GLU A 141 2.91 -26.76 -17.28
C GLU A 141 3.12 -27.78 -16.15
N GLN A 142 3.81 -28.89 -16.42
CA GLN A 142 4.11 -29.91 -15.41
C GLN A 142 5.03 -29.38 -14.30
N GLN A 143 6.05 -28.60 -14.65
CA GLN A 143 6.94 -27.98 -13.67
C GLN A 143 6.21 -26.98 -12.78
N ILE A 144 5.28 -26.17 -13.34
CA ILE A 144 4.43 -25.26 -12.60
C ILE A 144 3.57 -26.05 -11.59
N ILE A 145 2.90 -27.13 -12.03
CA ILE A 145 2.07 -27.95 -11.15
C ILE A 145 2.92 -28.52 -10.00
N LYS A 146 4.09 -29.09 -10.30
CA LYS A 146 5.01 -29.64 -9.30
C LYS A 146 5.43 -28.60 -8.25
N GLN A 147 5.79 -27.39 -8.67
CA GLN A 147 6.18 -26.32 -7.75
C GLN A 147 4.95 -25.79 -6.97
N SER A 148 3.80 -25.69 -7.62
CA SER A 148 2.52 -25.32 -6.98
C SER A 148 2.19 -26.25 -5.81
N GLU A 149 2.28 -27.57 -6.03
CA GLU A 149 2.00 -28.58 -5.01
C GLU A 149 3.04 -28.53 -3.87
N ALA A 150 4.34 -28.41 -4.22
CA ALA A 150 5.42 -28.39 -3.24
C ALA A 150 5.30 -27.23 -2.23
N PHE A 151 4.84 -26.06 -2.67
CA PHE A 151 4.76 -24.86 -1.83
C PHE A 151 3.33 -24.43 -1.47
N GLY A 152 2.31 -25.15 -1.97
CA GLY A 152 0.91 -24.80 -1.73
C GLY A 152 0.44 -23.56 -2.49
N LEU A 153 1.06 -23.28 -3.64
CA LEU A 153 0.74 -22.17 -4.54
C LEU A 153 -0.24 -22.64 -5.63
N SER A 154 -1.45 -23.02 -5.29
CA SER A 154 -2.42 -23.51 -6.28
C SER A 154 -2.64 -22.50 -7.41
N ILE A 155 -2.33 -22.90 -8.65
CA ILE A 155 -2.51 -22.09 -9.86
C ILE A 155 -2.76 -23.01 -11.07
N ASP A 156 -3.66 -22.59 -11.97
CA ASP A 156 -3.86 -23.28 -13.26
C ASP A 156 -2.86 -22.75 -14.31
N PRO A 157 -1.94 -23.60 -14.83
CA PRO A 157 -0.96 -23.17 -15.83
C PRO A 157 -1.58 -22.63 -17.12
N LYS A 158 -2.83 -23.00 -17.43
CA LYS A 158 -3.54 -22.61 -18.65
C LYS A 158 -4.43 -21.37 -18.48
N ALA A 159 -4.64 -20.93 -17.26
CA ALA A 159 -5.39 -19.69 -17.01
C ALA A 159 -4.64 -18.47 -17.59
N LYS A 160 -5.38 -17.54 -18.18
CA LYS A 160 -4.82 -16.28 -18.67
C LYS A 160 -4.64 -15.30 -17.50
N ILE A 161 -3.58 -14.53 -17.52
CA ILE A 161 -3.23 -13.62 -16.41
C ILE A 161 -4.35 -12.64 -16.07
N TRP A 162 -5.04 -12.08 -17.07
CA TRP A 162 -6.14 -11.14 -16.85
C TRP A 162 -7.36 -11.75 -16.13
N GLN A 163 -7.46 -13.09 -16.07
CA GLN A 163 -8.52 -13.83 -15.37
C GLN A 163 -8.21 -14.05 -13.89
N LEU A 164 -6.95 -13.89 -13.51
CA LEU A 164 -6.44 -14.15 -12.17
C LEU A 164 -6.65 -12.96 -11.24
N SER A 165 -7.00 -13.24 -9.99
CA SER A 165 -6.95 -12.26 -8.91
C SER A 165 -5.51 -11.76 -8.70
N VAL A 166 -5.36 -10.65 -8.02
CA VAL A 166 -4.04 -10.06 -7.71
C VAL A 166 -3.19 -11.05 -6.92
N GLY A 167 -3.77 -11.76 -5.94
CA GLY A 167 -3.08 -12.79 -5.16
C GLY A 167 -2.64 -13.99 -6.00
N GLU A 168 -3.42 -14.38 -7.02
CA GLU A 168 -3.03 -15.43 -7.97
C GLU A 168 -1.91 -14.95 -8.89
N GLN A 169 -1.95 -13.73 -9.38
CA GLN A 169 -0.86 -13.14 -10.17
C GLN A 169 0.45 -13.10 -9.38
N GLN A 170 0.40 -12.80 -8.09
CA GLN A 170 1.56 -12.86 -7.21
C GLN A 170 2.13 -14.28 -7.09
N ARG A 171 1.27 -15.29 -6.96
CA ARG A 171 1.70 -16.70 -6.96
C ARG A 171 2.41 -17.06 -8.25
N VAL A 172 1.95 -16.56 -9.40
CA VAL A 172 2.63 -16.74 -10.69
C VAL A 172 4.05 -16.16 -10.66
N GLU A 173 4.22 -14.93 -10.16
CA GLU A 173 5.55 -14.30 -10.03
C GLU A 173 6.48 -15.12 -9.12
N ILE A 174 5.97 -15.61 -8.00
CA ILE A 174 6.75 -16.48 -7.09
C ILE A 174 7.15 -17.79 -7.78
N ILE A 175 6.21 -18.50 -8.42
CA ILE A 175 6.48 -19.75 -9.14
C ILE A 175 7.53 -19.53 -10.23
N LYS A 176 7.43 -18.44 -10.97
CA LYS A 176 8.41 -18.04 -11.99
C LYS A 176 9.81 -17.96 -11.41
N LEU A 177 10.00 -17.31 -10.27
CA LEU A 177 11.30 -17.20 -9.61
C LEU A 177 11.82 -18.55 -9.08
N LEU A 178 10.92 -19.38 -8.55
CA LEU A 178 11.28 -20.74 -8.08
C LEU A 178 11.77 -21.61 -9.22
N LEU A 179 11.14 -21.56 -10.39
CA LEU A 179 11.54 -22.29 -11.59
C LEU A 179 12.87 -21.77 -12.17
N LEU A 180 13.18 -20.49 -11.95
CA LEU A 180 14.49 -19.90 -12.29
C LEU A 180 15.59 -20.27 -11.27
N GLY A 181 15.26 -21.04 -10.22
CA GLY A 181 16.22 -21.51 -9.23
C GLY A 181 16.55 -20.49 -8.13
N ALA A 182 15.66 -19.55 -7.84
CA ALA A 182 15.88 -18.55 -6.78
C ALA A 182 16.12 -19.24 -5.43
N LYS A 183 17.21 -18.85 -4.76
CA LYS A 183 17.58 -19.22 -3.39
C LYS A 183 17.17 -18.14 -2.41
N VAL A 184 17.22 -16.87 -2.83
CA VAL A 184 16.80 -15.68 -2.09
C VAL A 184 15.68 -15.02 -2.85
N LEU A 185 14.53 -14.87 -2.21
CA LEU A 185 13.37 -14.16 -2.76
C LEU A 185 13.22 -12.80 -2.09
N ILE A 186 13.17 -11.77 -2.90
CA ILE A 186 12.87 -10.39 -2.46
C ILE A 186 11.41 -10.12 -2.78
N LEU A 187 10.63 -9.73 -1.78
CA LEU A 187 9.22 -9.39 -1.91
C LEU A 187 9.02 -7.93 -1.53
N ASP A 188 8.59 -7.11 -2.49
CA ASP A 188 8.38 -5.66 -2.30
C ASP A 188 6.91 -5.38 -2.02
N GLU A 189 6.59 -5.06 -0.75
CA GLU A 189 5.24 -4.78 -0.23
C GLU A 189 4.19 -5.85 -0.64
N PRO A 190 4.45 -7.14 -0.39
CA PRO A 190 3.68 -8.21 -1.01
C PRO A 190 2.22 -8.30 -0.54
N THR A 191 1.86 -7.66 0.55
CA THR A 191 0.51 -7.71 1.15
C THR A 191 -0.33 -6.46 0.89
N ALA A 192 0.23 -5.46 0.19
CA ALA A 192 -0.44 -4.16 -0.03
C ALA A 192 -1.80 -4.27 -0.72
N VAL A 193 -2.00 -5.30 -1.54
CA VAL A 193 -3.21 -5.50 -2.36
C VAL A 193 -3.94 -6.82 -2.05
N LEU A 194 -3.56 -7.51 -0.97
CA LEU A 194 -4.11 -8.79 -0.55
C LEU A 194 -5.18 -8.62 0.54
N THR A 195 -6.16 -9.51 0.55
CA THR A 195 -7.03 -9.68 1.72
C THR A 195 -6.22 -10.27 2.89
N PRO A 196 -6.65 -10.09 4.16
CA PRO A 196 -5.99 -10.69 5.31
C PRO A 196 -5.79 -12.21 5.17
N GLN A 197 -6.76 -12.92 4.60
CA GLN A 197 -6.68 -14.37 4.38
C GLN A 197 -5.61 -14.73 3.33
N GLU A 198 -5.52 -13.95 2.25
CA GLU A 198 -4.49 -14.14 1.22
C GLU A 198 -3.09 -13.80 1.77
N ALA A 199 -2.97 -12.77 2.61
CA ALA A 199 -1.73 -12.43 3.28
C ALA A 199 -1.25 -13.57 4.19
N ASN A 200 -2.13 -14.14 5.02
CA ASN A 200 -1.81 -15.30 5.85
C ASN A 200 -1.36 -16.51 5.03
N ALA A 201 -2.07 -16.82 3.93
CA ALA A 201 -1.68 -17.91 3.03
C ALA A 201 -0.32 -17.68 2.36
N LEU A 202 0.02 -16.41 2.05
CA LEU A 202 1.35 -16.03 1.56
C LEU A 202 2.42 -16.34 2.61
N TYR A 203 2.26 -15.91 3.87
CA TYR A 203 3.23 -16.17 4.94
C TYR A 203 3.41 -17.65 5.22
N GLU A 204 2.34 -18.45 5.21
CA GLU A 204 2.46 -19.93 5.29
C GLU A 204 3.32 -20.50 4.16
N THR A 205 3.17 -19.96 2.95
CA THR A 205 3.99 -20.36 1.79
C THR A 205 5.46 -19.98 2.01
N LEU A 206 5.74 -18.77 2.49
CA LEU A 206 7.10 -18.32 2.80
C LEU A 206 7.76 -19.23 3.85
N LEU A 207 7.03 -19.62 4.89
CA LEU A 207 7.53 -20.55 5.91
C LEU A 207 7.89 -21.94 5.31
N LYS A 208 7.12 -22.45 4.33
CA LYS A 208 7.47 -23.69 3.61
C LYS A 208 8.76 -23.50 2.80
N MET A 209 8.96 -22.32 2.19
CA MET A 209 10.18 -22.00 1.45
C MET A 209 11.40 -21.95 2.36
N ILE A 210 11.30 -21.32 3.53
CA ILE A 210 12.35 -21.28 4.55
C ILE A 210 12.74 -22.71 4.97
N LYS A 211 11.75 -23.56 5.25
CA LYS A 211 11.98 -24.97 5.60
C LYS A 211 12.67 -25.77 4.47
N SER A 212 12.52 -25.34 3.22
CA SER A 212 13.22 -25.94 2.06
C SER A 212 14.63 -25.35 1.83
N GLY A 213 15.14 -24.51 2.73
CA GLY A 213 16.48 -23.91 2.67
C GLY A 213 16.58 -22.63 1.85
N LYS A 214 15.46 -22.02 1.49
CA LYS A 214 15.44 -20.70 0.85
C LYS A 214 15.46 -19.59 1.90
N SER A 215 15.84 -18.37 1.50
CA SER A 215 15.77 -17.19 2.34
C SER A 215 14.87 -16.14 1.69
N VAL A 216 14.27 -15.29 2.50
CA VAL A 216 13.34 -14.25 2.04
C VAL A 216 13.75 -12.89 2.57
N ILE A 217 13.77 -11.88 1.70
CA ILE A 217 13.86 -10.47 2.07
C ILE A 217 12.46 -9.89 1.89
N LEU A 218 11.88 -9.43 2.98
CA LEU A 218 10.56 -8.80 3.00
C LEU A 218 10.72 -7.28 3.10
N ILE A 219 10.36 -6.54 2.06
CA ILE A 219 10.29 -5.08 2.13
C ILE A 219 8.88 -4.70 2.57
N SER A 220 8.76 -4.00 3.68
CA SER A 220 7.47 -3.52 4.18
C SER A 220 7.64 -2.20 4.94
N HIS A 221 6.56 -1.47 5.08
CA HIS A 221 6.43 -0.35 6.00
C HIS A 221 5.43 -0.67 7.14
N LYS A 222 4.79 -1.85 7.10
CA LYS A 222 3.78 -2.30 8.07
C LYS A 222 4.46 -3.05 9.22
N MET A 223 4.58 -2.40 10.38
CA MET A 223 5.31 -2.94 11.53
C MET A 223 4.70 -4.23 12.08
N ASN A 224 3.36 -4.33 12.15
CA ASN A 224 2.67 -5.51 12.66
C ASN A 224 2.97 -6.76 11.82
N GLU A 225 2.90 -6.64 10.48
CA GLU A 225 3.21 -7.75 9.59
C GLU A 225 4.66 -8.22 9.75
N VAL A 226 5.59 -7.28 9.92
CA VAL A 226 7.02 -7.58 10.10
C VAL A 226 7.26 -8.25 11.45
N LEU A 227 6.65 -7.76 12.54
CA LEU A 227 6.78 -8.33 13.88
C LEU A 227 6.23 -9.75 14.00
N GLU A 228 5.15 -10.05 13.26
CA GLU A 228 4.50 -11.38 13.31
C GLU A 228 5.19 -12.43 12.44
N ASN A 229 5.86 -12.02 11.34
CA ASN A 229 6.21 -12.94 10.27
C ASN A 229 7.70 -12.98 9.90
N THR A 230 8.58 -12.29 10.62
CA THR A 230 10.01 -12.25 10.28
C THR A 230 10.92 -12.65 11.44
N ASP A 231 12.14 -13.05 11.15
CA ASP A 231 13.16 -13.43 12.15
C ASP A 231 14.02 -12.24 12.57
N ARG A 232 14.40 -11.39 11.60
CA ARG A 232 15.26 -10.21 11.80
C ARG A 232 14.70 -9.03 11.03
N ILE A 233 14.98 -7.84 11.53
CA ILE A 233 14.52 -6.58 10.96
C ILE A 233 15.70 -5.63 10.84
N THR A 234 16.02 -5.18 9.63
CA THR A 234 16.94 -4.06 9.41
C THR A 234 16.14 -2.80 9.11
N VAL A 235 16.38 -1.74 9.87
CA VAL A 235 15.70 -0.45 9.67
C VAL A 235 16.59 0.48 8.86
N LEU A 236 16.04 0.99 7.75
CA LEU A 236 16.64 2.06 6.95
C LEU A 236 15.94 3.40 7.24
N ARG A 237 16.73 4.47 7.34
CA ARG A 237 16.27 5.85 7.42
C ARG A 237 17.25 6.79 6.74
N ASP A 238 16.73 7.69 5.90
CA ASP A 238 17.53 8.71 5.19
C ASP A 238 18.74 8.12 4.45
N GLY A 239 18.54 6.98 3.80
CA GLY A 239 19.58 6.27 3.05
C GLY A 239 20.61 5.53 3.91
N LYS A 240 20.43 5.41 5.23
CA LYS A 240 21.36 4.76 6.16
C LYS A 240 20.73 3.57 6.88
N SER A 241 21.53 2.56 7.19
CA SER A 241 21.15 1.50 8.11
C SER A 241 21.23 2.02 9.55
N ILE A 242 20.07 2.06 10.24
CA ILE A 242 19.97 2.49 11.64
C ILE A 242 20.35 1.36 12.58
N GLY A 243 20.01 0.14 12.23
CA GLY A 243 20.34 -1.06 12.97
C GLY A 243 19.58 -2.28 12.50
N THR A 244 20.04 -3.45 12.92
CA THR A 244 19.39 -4.74 12.72
C THR A 244 19.04 -5.33 14.07
N VAL A 245 17.80 -5.76 14.26
CA VAL A 245 17.29 -6.34 15.50
C VAL A 245 16.63 -7.69 15.23
N TYR A 246 16.61 -8.59 16.22
CA TYR A 246 15.78 -9.78 16.14
C TYR A 246 14.34 -9.40 16.47
N THR A 247 13.40 -9.95 15.72
CA THR A 247 11.97 -9.65 15.87
C THR A 247 11.46 -9.95 17.28
N LYS A 248 11.94 -11.03 17.90
CA LYS A 248 11.61 -11.41 19.29
C LYS A 248 12.11 -10.44 20.37
N ASP A 249 13.08 -9.59 20.04
CA ASP A 249 13.78 -8.71 21.00
C ASP A 249 13.35 -7.23 20.81
N THR A 250 12.33 -6.97 20.00
CA THR A 250 11.84 -5.60 19.69
C THR A 250 10.31 -5.54 19.73
N ASN A 251 9.78 -4.34 19.60
CA ASN A 251 8.35 -4.06 19.57
C ASN A 251 8.04 -2.90 18.59
N GLU A 252 6.77 -2.69 18.30
CA GLU A 252 6.30 -1.65 17.38
C GLU A 252 6.82 -0.25 17.74
N LYS A 253 6.83 0.09 19.03
CA LYS A 253 7.27 1.40 19.53
C LYS A 253 8.76 1.65 19.28
N GLU A 254 9.59 0.62 19.46
CA GLU A 254 11.03 0.70 19.20
C GLU A 254 11.32 0.80 17.71
N LEU A 255 10.64 -0.02 16.89
CA LEU A 255 10.78 0.04 15.44
C LEU A 255 10.35 1.41 14.89
N ALA A 256 9.23 1.93 15.37
CA ALA A 256 8.76 3.26 15.01
C ALA A 256 9.77 4.35 15.37
N LYS A 257 10.38 4.27 16.55
CA LYS A 257 11.46 5.18 16.97
C LYS A 257 12.70 5.08 16.08
N MET A 258 13.09 3.87 15.68
CA MET A 258 14.20 3.67 14.74
C MET A 258 13.89 4.26 13.37
N MET A 259 12.67 4.08 12.86
CA MET A 259 12.25 4.57 11.55
C MET A 259 12.18 6.09 11.49
N VAL A 260 11.54 6.73 12.47
CA VAL A 260 11.24 8.18 12.45
C VAL A 260 12.28 9.00 13.22
N GLY A 261 13.02 8.39 14.14
CA GLY A 261 14.05 9.07 14.93
C GLY A 261 13.52 9.94 16.09
N ARG A 262 12.20 9.94 16.32
CA ARG A 262 11.52 10.63 17.44
C ARG A 262 10.41 9.74 17.99
N ASN A 263 9.97 10.01 19.21
CA ASN A 263 8.83 9.29 19.77
C ASN A 263 7.58 9.65 18.95
N ILE A 264 6.93 8.63 18.39
CA ILE A 264 5.60 8.77 17.81
C ILE A 264 4.60 8.86 18.97
N SER A 265 3.70 9.82 18.92
CA SER A 265 2.60 9.93 19.90
C SER A 265 1.77 8.63 19.87
N ALA A 266 1.32 8.17 21.04
CA ALA A 266 0.44 7.00 21.17
C ALA A 266 -0.73 7.07 20.17
N GLN A 267 -1.20 5.87 19.75
CA GLN A 267 -2.37 5.72 18.88
C GLN A 267 -3.47 6.69 19.25
N MET A 268 -3.92 7.47 18.27
CA MET A 268 -5.06 8.36 18.46
C MET A 268 -6.33 7.52 18.38
N GLU A 269 -6.95 7.25 19.51
CA GLU A 269 -8.33 6.79 19.53
C GLU A 269 -9.26 7.97 19.27
N LYS A 270 -9.99 7.92 18.17
CA LYS A 270 -11.01 8.90 17.85
C LYS A 270 -12.19 8.73 18.83
N GLN A 271 -12.58 9.80 19.51
CA GLN A 271 -13.90 9.88 20.14
C GLN A 271 -14.95 10.20 19.08
N SER A 272 -16.05 9.44 19.04
CA SER A 272 -17.10 9.69 18.05
C SER A 272 -17.70 11.08 18.23
N SER A 273 -17.72 11.85 17.14
CA SER A 273 -18.35 13.18 17.03
C SER A 273 -19.58 13.15 16.11
N ARG A 274 -20.04 11.95 15.72
CA ARG A 274 -21.19 11.73 14.84
C ARG A 274 -22.45 12.37 15.44
N LYS A 275 -23.17 13.11 14.61
CA LYS A 275 -24.49 13.70 14.89
C LYS A 275 -25.56 12.95 14.11
N GLU A 276 -26.82 13.19 14.43
CA GLU A 276 -27.96 12.61 13.69
C GLU A 276 -28.27 13.30 12.34
N GLU A 277 -27.66 14.46 12.09
CA GLU A 277 -27.87 15.25 10.88
C GLU A 277 -27.25 14.56 9.66
N LYS A 278 -28.07 14.19 8.67
CA LYS A 278 -27.64 13.61 7.41
C LYS A 278 -27.06 14.68 6.48
N ILE A 279 -25.80 14.54 6.12
CA ILE A 279 -25.12 15.44 5.18
C ILE A 279 -25.27 14.95 3.75
N PHE A 280 -25.14 13.64 3.52
CA PHE A 280 -25.24 13.06 2.19
C PHE A 280 -26.01 11.73 2.23
N SER A 281 -26.90 11.53 1.25
CA SER A 281 -27.66 10.28 1.11
C SER A 281 -27.58 9.76 -0.31
N LEU A 282 -27.38 8.46 -0.42
CA LEU A 282 -27.50 7.68 -1.65
C LEU A 282 -28.69 6.75 -1.51
N ASP A 283 -29.57 6.71 -2.51
CA ASP A 283 -30.72 5.82 -2.57
C ASP A 283 -30.71 5.02 -3.87
N ASN A 284 -30.49 3.69 -3.74
CA ASN A 284 -30.48 2.72 -4.83
C ASN A 284 -29.56 3.12 -6.01
N VAL A 285 -28.37 3.64 -5.72
CA VAL A 285 -27.46 4.23 -6.71
C VAL A 285 -26.73 3.17 -7.50
N SER A 286 -26.83 3.24 -8.83
CA SER A 286 -26.04 2.42 -9.75
C SER A 286 -25.31 3.30 -10.77
N ALA A 287 -24.04 2.95 -11.06
CA ALA A 287 -23.18 3.71 -11.97
C ALA A 287 -22.28 2.80 -12.81
N LEU A 288 -21.92 3.27 -14.00
CA LEU A 288 -21.01 2.55 -14.90
C LEU A 288 -19.56 2.89 -14.61
N GLY A 289 -18.69 1.92 -14.78
CA GLY A 289 -17.25 2.12 -14.84
C GLY A 289 -16.78 2.71 -16.18
N ASN A 290 -15.49 2.98 -16.28
CA ASN A 290 -14.89 3.54 -17.52
C ASN A 290 -14.98 2.58 -18.71
N ASN A 291 -15.10 1.28 -18.44
CA ASN A 291 -15.30 0.22 -19.45
C ASN A 291 -16.75 0.03 -19.90
N GLY A 292 -17.69 0.85 -19.41
CA GLY A 292 -19.12 0.77 -19.74
C GLY A 292 -19.90 -0.30 -18.97
N PHE A 293 -19.25 -1.12 -18.14
CA PHE A 293 -19.93 -2.10 -17.29
C PHE A 293 -20.38 -1.48 -15.97
N LEU A 294 -21.42 -2.09 -15.35
CA LEU A 294 -21.93 -1.66 -14.07
C LEU A 294 -20.90 -1.90 -12.96
N LYS A 295 -20.46 -0.84 -12.31
CA LYS A 295 -19.46 -0.86 -11.24
C LYS A 295 -20.01 -0.50 -9.87
N LEU A 296 -21.11 0.24 -9.79
CA LEU A 296 -21.93 0.37 -8.58
C LEU A 296 -23.28 -0.24 -8.83
N LYS A 297 -23.76 -1.05 -7.89
CA LYS A 297 -25.00 -1.82 -7.99
C LYS A 297 -25.85 -1.56 -6.76
N SER A 298 -26.91 -0.76 -6.93
CA SER A 298 -27.94 -0.51 -5.92
C SER A 298 -27.39 -0.07 -4.55
N ILE A 299 -26.47 0.88 -4.54
CA ILE A 299 -25.86 1.41 -3.32
C ILE A 299 -26.83 2.34 -2.61
N SER A 300 -27.18 2.01 -1.35
CA SER A 300 -27.93 2.88 -0.44
C SER A 300 -27.11 3.14 0.81
N LEU A 301 -26.93 4.41 1.17
CA LEU A 301 -26.01 4.82 2.23
C LEU A 301 -26.29 6.26 2.70
N ASP A 302 -26.21 6.48 4.00
CA ASP A 302 -26.26 7.82 4.61
C ASP A 302 -24.91 8.17 5.26
N ILE A 303 -24.46 9.41 5.10
CA ILE A 303 -23.28 9.99 5.73
C ILE A 303 -23.72 11.14 6.63
N TYR A 304 -23.27 11.16 7.87
CA TYR A 304 -23.73 12.06 8.92
C TYR A 304 -22.71 13.15 9.26
N ALA A 305 -23.18 14.26 9.83
CA ALA A 305 -22.31 15.32 10.32
C ALA A 305 -21.39 14.83 11.44
N GLY A 306 -20.11 15.23 11.39
CA GLY A 306 -19.12 14.82 12.38
C GLY A 306 -18.70 13.35 12.30
N GLU A 307 -19.20 12.60 11.29
CA GLU A 307 -18.86 11.21 11.06
C GLU A 307 -17.63 11.06 10.17
N ILE A 308 -16.74 10.12 10.49
CA ILE A 308 -15.82 9.54 9.52
C ILE A 308 -16.38 8.18 9.11
N LEU A 309 -16.93 8.09 7.90
CA LEU A 309 -17.40 6.86 7.31
C LEU A 309 -16.29 6.22 6.50
N GLY A 310 -15.81 5.06 6.94
CA GLY A 310 -14.79 4.27 6.25
C GLY A 310 -15.36 3.44 5.11
N VAL A 311 -14.58 3.24 4.07
CA VAL A 311 -14.88 2.33 2.96
C VAL A 311 -13.75 1.33 2.82
N ALA A 312 -14.02 0.07 3.16
CA ALA A 312 -13.12 -1.07 2.97
C ALA A 312 -13.45 -1.83 1.68
N GLY A 313 -12.45 -2.43 1.06
CA GLY A 313 -12.61 -3.30 -0.10
C GLY A 313 -11.29 -3.52 -0.83
N VAL A 314 -11.18 -4.63 -1.55
CA VAL A 314 -10.05 -4.86 -2.45
C VAL A 314 -10.15 -3.91 -3.64
N ASP A 315 -9.04 -3.39 -4.13
CA ASP A 315 -9.01 -2.45 -5.25
C ASP A 315 -9.84 -2.94 -6.45
N GLY A 316 -10.55 -2.02 -7.07
CA GLY A 316 -11.44 -2.31 -8.20
C GLY A 316 -12.86 -2.78 -7.85
N ASN A 317 -13.22 -2.87 -6.56
CA ASN A 317 -14.58 -3.28 -6.11
C ASN A 317 -15.61 -2.15 -6.08
N GLY A 318 -15.31 -0.97 -6.64
CA GLY A 318 -16.28 0.13 -6.78
C GLY A 318 -16.06 1.31 -5.84
N GLN A 319 -15.05 1.28 -4.97
CA GLN A 319 -14.76 2.36 -4.01
C GLN A 319 -14.50 3.69 -4.71
N LYS A 320 -13.68 3.67 -5.77
CA LYS A 320 -13.38 4.85 -6.59
C LYS A 320 -14.63 5.40 -7.25
N GLU A 321 -15.43 4.53 -7.87
CA GLU A 321 -16.67 4.91 -8.52
C GLU A 321 -17.69 5.50 -7.53
N LEU A 322 -17.73 4.99 -6.29
CA LEU A 322 -18.54 5.55 -5.21
C LEU A 322 -18.09 6.98 -4.88
N ALA A 323 -16.79 7.19 -4.63
CA ALA A 323 -16.24 8.51 -4.35
C ALA A 323 -16.51 9.51 -5.49
N GLU A 324 -16.29 9.10 -6.75
CA GLU A 324 -16.52 9.92 -7.93
C GLU A 324 -18.01 10.24 -8.12
N ALA A 325 -18.94 9.29 -7.81
CA ALA A 325 -20.37 9.51 -7.85
C ALA A 325 -20.80 10.53 -6.78
N VAL A 326 -20.30 10.41 -5.54
CA VAL A 326 -20.55 11.39 -4.46
C VAL A 326 -19.92 12.74 -4.79
N ALA A 327 -18.73 12.80 -5.38
CA ALA A 327 -18.07 14.04 -5.78
C ALA A 327 -18.71 14.74 -7.00
N GLY A 328 -19.59 14.04 -7.76
CA GLY A 328 -20.21 14.56 -8.98
C GLY A 328 -19.28 14.54 -10.21
N ILE A 329 -18.27 13.69 -10.18
CA ILE A 329 -17.35 13.43 -11.30
C ILE A 329 -17.96 12.35 -12.20
N ARG A 330 -18.61 11.34 -11.59
CA ARG A 330 -19.27 10.23 -12.27
C ARG A 330 -20.79 10.40 -12.25
N SER A 331 -21.42 10.19 -13.42
CA SER A 331 -22.89 10.25 -13.51
C SER A 331 -23.53 8.97 -12.96
N VAL A 332 -24.62 9.15 -12.23
CA VAL A 332 -25.49 8.08 -11.75
C VAL A 332 -26.45 7.67 -12.87
N LYS A 333 -26.67 6.37 -13.05
CA LYS A 333 -27.59 5.81 -14.04
C LYS A 333 -28.97 5.51 -13.44
N ILE A 334 -29.00 4.98 -12.22
CA ILE A 334 -30.21 4.61 -11.48
C ILE A 334 -30.04 5.14 -10.06
N GLY A 335 -31.15 5.49 -9.41
CA GLY A 335 -31.17 5.98 -8.05
C GLY A 335 -31.02 7.50 -7.93
N SER A 336 -30.93 7.99 -6.70
CA SER A 336 -30.86 9.41 -6.39
C SER A 336 -29.77 9.72 -5.37
N LEU A 337 -29.30 10.96 -5.43
CA LEU A 337 -28.30 11.53 -4.49
C LEU A 337 -28.86 12.81 -3.88
N ALA A 338 -28.82 12.91 -2.57
CA ALA A 338 -29.24 14.11 -1.85
C ALA A 338 -28.09 14.66 -0.98
N PHE A 339 -27.93 15.99 -0.94
CA PHE A 339 -27.00 16.72 -0.08
C PHE A 339 -27.77 17.67 0.81
N CYS A 340 -27.67 17.53 2.13
CA CYS A 340 -28.47 18.25 3.13
C CYS A 340 -29.97 18.24 2.76
N GLY A 341 -30.51 17.06 2.39
CA GLY A 341 -31.90 16.85 2.02
C GLY A 341 -32.31 17.37 0.64
N LYS A 342 -31.39 18.00 -0.13
CA LYS A 342 -31.69 18.53 -1.49
C LYS A 342 -31.13 17.59 -2.57
N ASP A 343 -31.97 17.28 -3.55
CA ASP A 343 -31.54 16.46 -4.69
C ASP A 343 -30.34 17.09 -5.43
N CYS A 344 -29.28 16.31 -5.55
CA CYS A 344 -28.08 16.68 -6.27
C CYS A 344 -27.66 15.64 -7.34
N THR A 345 -28.54 14.69 -7.68
CA THR A 345 -28.27 13.56 -8.59
C THR A 345 -27.66 14.01 -9.91
N LYS A 346 -28.22 15.01 -10.55
CA LYS A 346 -27.75 15.58 -11.83
C LYS A 346 -26.71 16.69 -11.67
N SER A 347 -26.25 16.97 -10.44
CA SER A 347 -25.29 18.02 -10.18
C SER A 347 -23.85 17.53 -10.45
N GLY A 348 -23.16 18.16 -11.40
CA GLY A 348 -21.75 17.86 -11.69
C GLY A 348 -20.80 18.46 -10.64
N ARG A 349 -19.49 18.13 -10.75
CA ARG A 349 -18.42 18.48 -9.81
C ARG A 349 -18.44 19.93 -9.35
N LYS A 350 -18.54 20.89 -10.30
CA LYS A 350 -18.55 22.34 -10.00
C LYS A 350 -19.69 22.73 -9.05
N LYS A 351 -20.90 22.20 -9.27
CA LYS A 351 -22.06 22.54 -8.44
C LYS A 351 -21.92 21.93 -7.06
N ARG A 352 -21.44 20.68 -6.95
CA ARG A 352 -21.22 19.99 -5.66
C ARG A 352 -20.10 20.64 -4.85
N MET A 353 -19.03 21.08 -5.50
CA MET A 353 -17.97 21.86 -4.84
C MET A 353 -18.55 23.17 -4.23
N ASN A 354 -19.41 23.87 -4.96
CA ASN A 354 -20.06 25.10 -4.45
C ASN A 354 -21.07 24.81 -3.33
N LEU A 355 -21.60 23.59 -3.23
CA LEU A 355 -22.46 23.15 -2.12
C LEU A 355 -21.66 22.80 -0.85
N GLY A 356 -20.35 22.68 -0.94
CA GLY A 356 -19.47 22.31 0.19
C GLY A 356 -19.02 20.86 0.19
N ILE A 357 -18.84 20.24 -0.98
CA ILE A 357 -18.27 18.90 -1.12
C ILE A 357 -16.86 19.00 -1.67
N SER A 358 -15.86 18.66 -0.86
CA SER A 358 -14.44 18.55 -1.24
C SER A 358 -14.10 17.14 -1.71
N TYR A 359 -13.06 17.02 -2.54
CA TYR A 359 -12.60 15.73 -3.07
C TYR A 359 -11.08 15.68 -3.14
N VAL A 360 -10.51 14.80 -2.36
CA VAL A 360 -9.08 14.47 -2.36
C VAL A 360 -8.92 13.13 -3.12
N PRO A 361 -8.45 13.16 -4.38
CA PRO A 361 -8.30 11.95 -5.19
C PRO A 361 -7.12 11.10 -4.76
N GLU A 362 -7.10 9.83 -5.19
CA GLU A 362 -5.98 8.92 -5.06
C GLU A 362 -4.73 9.45 -5.76
N ASP A 363 -4.87 9.88 -7.02
CA ASP A 363 -3.77 10.45 -7.78
C ASP A 363 -3.64 11.95 -7.50
N ARG A 364 -2.63 12.27 -6.71
CA ARG A 364 -2.32 13.64 -6.28
C ARG A 364 -1.79 14.51 -7.40
N MET A 365 -1.08 13.89 -8.38
CA MET A 365 -0.24 14.61 -9.34
C MET A 365 -0.94 14.87 -10.66
N THR A 366 -1.89 14.03 -11.08
CA THR A 366 -2.59 14.23 -12.36
C THR A 366 -4.05 14.63 -12.17
N THR A 367 -4.67 14.16 -11.07
CA THR A 367 -6.07 14.47 -10.75
C THR A 367 -6.18 15.52 -9.64
N GLY A 368 -5.31 15.46 -8.63
CA GLY A 368 -5.34 16.34 -7.46
C GLY A 368 -4.78 17.72 -7.74
N LEU A 369 -3.54 17.81 -8.15
CA LEU A 369 -2.82 19.06 -8.45
C LEU A 369 -2.35 19.08 -9.91
N ALA A 370 -2.02 20.25 -10.40
CA ALA A 370 -1.36 20.42 -11.69
C ALA A 370 0.18 20.43 -11.46
N PRO A 371 0.92 19.38 -11.85
CA PRO A 371 2.30 19.16 -11.42
C PRO A 371 3.29 20.22 -11.93
N ASP A 372 3.05 20.79 -13.09
CA ASP A 372 3.91 21.81 -13.70
C ASP A 372 3.61 23.24 -13.21
N LEU A 373 2.49 23.42 -12.52
CA LEU A 373 2.12 24.69 -11.91
C LEU A 373 2.74 24.81 -10.51
N ASN A 374 2.98 26.04 -10.07
CA ASN A 374 3.48 26.35 -8.74
C ASN A 374 2.38 26.26 -7.65
N ALA A 375 2.75 26.48 -6.38
CA ALA A 375 1.79 26.41 -5.27
C ALA A 375 0.68 27.45 -5.39
N TYR A 376 0.99 28.68 -5.73
CA TYR A 376 0.02 29.76 -5.89
C TYR A 376 -1.00 29.47 -6.99
N GLU A 377 -0.53 28.98 -8.12
CA GLU A 377 -1.37 28.63 -9.27
C GLU A 377 -2.30 27.46 -8.94
N ASN A 378 -1.79 26.42 -8.27
CA ASN A 378 -2.59 25.29 -7.81
C ASN A 378 -3.68 25.72 -6.81
N MET A 379 -3.37 26.61 -5.88
CA MET A 379 -4.35 27.14 -4.94
C MET A 379 -5.37 28.04 -5.63
N ALA A 380 -4.96 28.80 -6.66
CA ALA A 380 -5.86 29.63 -7.46
C ALA A 380 -6.95 28.83 -8.18
N LEU A 381 -6.69 27.56 -8.59
CA LEU A 381 -7.67 26.72 -9.29
C LEU A 381 -9.01 26.59 -8.55
N ASN A 382 -9.00 26.58 -7.22
CA ASN A 382 -10.22 26.54 -6.41
C ASN A 382 -10.64 27.93 -5.89
N SER A 383 -9.69 28.82 -5.61
CA SER A 383 -9.95 30.08 -4.91
C SER A 383 -10.27 31.27 -5.81
N TYR A 384 -9.96 31.21 -7.13
CA TYR A 384 -10.16 32.37 -8.03
C TYR A 384 -11.58 32.91 -8.05
N ARG A 385 -12.58 32.09 -7.75
CA ARG A 385 -14.00 32.48 -7.69
C ARG A 385 -14.42 33.14 -6.38
N LYS A 386 -13.63 32.99 -5.31
CA LYS A 386 -13.88 33.68 -4.04
C LYS A 386 -13.76 35.21 -4.20
N TYR A 387 -12.97 35.65 -5.16
CA TYR A 387 -12.69 37.04 -5.42
C TYR A 387 -13.49 37.54 -6.63
N ARG A 388 -14.46 38.40 -6.40
CA ARG A 388 -15.25 39.02 -7.49
C ARG A 388 -14.36 39.86 -8.41
N GLY A 389 -14.47 39.67 -9.71
CA GLY A 389 -13.70 40.41 -10.75
C GLY A 389 -13.50 39.60 -12.02
N ALA A 390 -13.11 40.27 -13.10
CA ALA A 390 -12.79 39.65 -14.38
C ALA A 390 -11.36 39.02 -14.40
N PHE A 391 -10.52 39.41 -13.45
CA PHE A 391 -9.12 38.98 -13.35
C PHE A 391 -8.85 38.31 -12.02
N ILE A 392 -7.88 37.40 -12.00
CA ILE A 392 -7.40 36.70 -10.79
C ILE A 392 -6.70 37.74 -9.89
N ARG A 393 -7.09 37.81 -8.64
CA ARG A 393 -6.47 38.68 -7.63
C ARG A 393 -5.25 37.98 -7.03
N TRP A 394 -4.15 37.99 -7.75
CA TRP A 394 -2.91 37.29 -7.36
C TRP A 394 -2.36 37.76 -6.01
N ASP A 395 -2.54 39.05 -5.66
CA ASP A 395 -2.22 39.60 -4.34
C ASP A 395 -2.89 38.82 -3.20
N LYS A 396 -4.18 38.53 -3.36
CA LYS A 396 -4.95 37.78 -2.38
C LYS A 396 -4.63 36.28 -2.40
N VAL A 397 -4.52 35.69 -3.61
CA VAL A 397 -4.16 34.29 -3.77
C VAL A 397 -2.83 34.00 -3.08
N ARG A 398 -1.80 34.83 -3.30
CA ARG A 398 -0.48 34.67 -2.66
C ARG A 398 -0.60 34.74 -1.14
N LYS A 399 -1.23 35.77 -0.60
CA LYS A 399 -1.43 35.95 0.85
C LYS A 399 -2.15 34.77 1.49
N ASP A 400 -3.23 34.26 0.86
CA ASP A 400 -3.98 33.13 1.38
C ASP A 400 -3.17 31.84 1.28
N THR A 401 -2.41 31.64 0.17
CA THR A 401 -1.54 30.49 0.00
C THR A 401 -0.43 30.46 1.05
N ASP A 402 0.23 31.58 1.30
CA ASP A 402 1.29 31.68 2.31
C ASP A 402 0.75 31.34 3.72
N ARG A 403 -0.45 31.84 4.06
CA ARG A 403 -1.15 31.48 5.30
C ARG A 403 -1.40 29.96 5.38
N LEU A 404 -1.85 29.34 4.29
CA LEU A 404 -2.15 27.91 4.25
C LEU A 404 -0.88 27.05 4.28
N ILE A 405 0.19 27.45 3.61
CA ILE A 405 1.50 26.80 3.68
C ILE A 405 1.96 26.73 5.14
N GLN A 406 1.83 27.81 5.90
CA GLN A 406 2.18 27.85 7.32
C GLN A 406 1.21 27.01 8.17
N ALA A 407 -0.10 27.17 7.98
CA ALA A 407 -1.12 26.51 8.79
C ALA A 407 -1.09 24.97 8.63
N PHE A 408 -0.73 24.47 7.44
CA PHE A 408 -0.66 23.04 7.13
C PHE A 408 0.77 22.47 7.17
N ASP A 409 1.76 23.24 7.68
CA ASP A 409 3.18 22.84 7.73
C ASP A 409 3.66 22.25 6.38
N VAL A 410 3.37 22.93 5.27
CA VAL A 410 3.83 22.53 3.95
C VAL A 410 5.28 22.96 3.77
N ARG A 411 6.19 22.02 3.58
CA ARG A 411 7.62 22.30 3.37
C ARG A 411 7.93 22.27 1.89
N LEU A 412 8.41 23.37 1.37
CA LEU A 412 8.80 23.56 -0.03
C LEU A 412 9.98 24.53 -0.12
N ALA A 413 10.81 24.39 -1.14
CA ALA A 413 11.98 25.26 -1.33
C ALA A 413 11.55 26.68 -1.69
N SER A 414 10.54 26.83 -2.54
CA SER A 414 9.89 28.08 -2.90
C SER A 414 8.46 27.82 -3.40
N PRO A 415 7.46 28.66 -3.00
CA PRO A 415 6.11 28.56 -3.54
C PRO A 415 5.99 28.81 -5.04
N GLU A 416 6.99 29.42 -5.67
CA GLU A 416 7.09 29.68 -7.12
C GLU A 416 7.58 28.45 -7.89
N ASN A 417 8.09 27.41 -7.22
CA ASN A 417 8.56 26.20 -7.91
C ASN A 417 7.38 25.29 -8.27
N PRO A 418 7.46 24.56 -9.40
CA PRO A 418 6.47 23.54 -9.76
C PRO A 418 6.27 22.53 -8.65
N VAL A 419 5.00 22.18 -8.33
CA VAL A 419 4.68 21.29 -7.21
C VAL A 419 5.22 19.86 -7.39
N LYS A 420 5.53 19.43 -8.62
CA LYS A 420 6.21 18.16 -8.88
C LYS A 420 7.60 18.03 -8.23
N MET A 421 8.21 19.14 -7.81
CA MET A 421 9.50 19.16 -7.12
C MET A 421 9.36 18.92 -5.60
N MET A 422 8.13 18.86 -5.07
CA MET A 422 7.87 18.63 -3.65
C MET A 422 7.88 17.13 -3.33
N SER A 423 8.13 16.79 -2.06
CA SER A 423 7.94 15.41 -1.58
C SER A 423 6.46 15.03 -1.55
N GLY A 424 6.16 13.72 -1.66
CA GLY A 424 4.79 13.21 -1.67
C GLY A 424 3.95 13.67 -0.47
N GLY A 425 4.54 13.72 0.74
CA GLY A 425 3.88 14.22 1.94
C GLY A 425 3.52 15.70 1.86
N ASN A 426 4.40 16.54 1.30
CA ASN A 426 4.14 17.97 1.14
C ASN A 426 3.12 18.24 0.03
N ILE A 427 3.14 17.46 -1.06
CA ILE A 427 2.10 17.48 -2.10
C ILE A 427 0.74 17.19 -1.49
N GLN A 428 0.65 16.17 -0.63
CA GLN A 428 -0.59 15.80 0.05
C GLN A 428 -1.09 16.89 1.00
N LYS A 429 -0.18 17.49 1.78
CA LYS A 429 -0.51 18.61 2.67
C LYS A 429 -1.04 19.81 1.88
N LEU A 430 -0.42 20.17 0.75
CA LEU A 430 -0.87 21.26 -0.12
C LEU A 430 -2.25 20.97 -0.71
N LEU A 431 -2.49 19.74 -1.17
CA LEU A 431 -3.78 19.31 -1.69
C LEU A 431 -4.88 19.40 -0.62
N LEU A 432 -4.62 18.85 0.58
CA LEU A 432 -5.55 18.93 1.71
C LEU A 432 -5.81 20.38 2.14
N ALA A 433 -4.77 21.22 2.20
CA ALA A 433 -4.93 22.65 2.49
C ALA A 433 -5.89 23.32 1.51
N ARG A 434 -5.76 23.04 0.20
CA ARG A 434 -6.64 23.57 -0.84
C ARG A 434 -8.09 23.10 -0.67
N GLU A 435 -8.30 21.82 -0.42
CA GLU A 435 -9.64 21.25 -0.33
C GLU A 435 -10.35 21.64 0.98
N ILE A 436 -9.63 21.80 2.09
CA ILE A 436 -10.19 22.15 3.41
C ILE A 436 -10.41 23.67 3.54
N ASP A 437 -9.60 24.53 2.89
CA ASP A 437 -9.77 25.99 2.94
C ASP A 437 -11.14 26.47 2.42
N SER A 438 -11.82 25.63 1.63
CA SER A 438 -13.19 25.92 1.17
C SER A 438 -14.24 25.75 2.26
N ASP A 439 -13.88 25.33 3.47
CA ASP A 439 -14.74 25.00 4.62
C ASP A 439 -15.87 24.01 4.24
N PRO A 440 -15.55 22.83 3.69
CA PRO A 440 -16.55 21.89 3.19
C PRO A 440 -17.38 21.29 4.32
N LEU A 441 -18.62 20.89 4.00
CA LEU A 441 -19.47 20.08 4.89
C LEU A 441 -19.18 18.57 4.74
N LEU A 442 -18.72 18.14 3.54
CA LEU A 442 -18.33 16.77 3.26
C LEU A 442 -16.95 16.75 2.60
N ILE A 443 -16.04 15.99 3.19
CA ILE A 443 -14.70 15.72 2.65
C ILE A 443 -14.67 14.28 2.15
N ILE A 444 -14.40 14.07 0.87
CA ILE A 444 -14.19 12.76 0.28
C ILE A 444 -12.68 12.56 0.14
N ALA A 445 -12.11 11.59 0.85
CA ALA A 445 -10.69 11.32 0.88
C ALA A 445 -10.41 9.89 0.36
N VAL A 446 -9.84 9.79 -0.84
CA VAL A 446 -9.55 8.52 -1.51
C VAL A 446 -8.08 8.19 -1.37
N TYR A 447 -7.78 7.15 -0.59
CA TYR A 447 -6.42 6.70 -0.26
C TYR A 447 -5.48 7.85 0.17
N PRO A 448 -5.90 8.73 1.09
CA PRO A 448 -5.18 9.97 1.38
C PRO A 448 -3.82 9.73 2.04
N MET A 449 -3.58 8.58 2.66
CA MET A 449 -2.32 8.20 3.29
C MET A 449 -1.41 7.37 2.39
N ARG A 450 -1.89 6.86 1.27
CA ARG A 450 -1.15 5.95 0.39
C ARG A 450 0.17 6.54 -0.06
N GLY A 451 1.28 5.78 0.14
CA GLY A 451 2.61 6.18 -0.29
C GLY A 451 3.19 7.37 0.47
N LEU A 452 2.67 7.71 1.65
CA LEU A 452 3.25 8.70 2.57
C LEU A 452 4.21 8.02 3.55
N ASP A 453 5.11 8.81 4.13
CA ASP A 453 5.87 8.44 5.32
C ASP A 453 4.97 8.44 6.58
N ILE A 454 5.45 7.84 7.67
CA ILE A 454 4.67 7.72 8.92
C ILE A 454 4.29 9.11 9.46
N GLY A 455 5.21 10.07 9.41
CA GLY A 455 4.95 11.42 9.91
C GLY A 455 3.88 12.16 9.11
N ALA A 456 3.88 12.03 7.78
CA ALA A 456 2.86 12.59 6.91
C ALA A 456 1.52 11.84 7.06
N THR A 457 1.56 10.51 7.23
CA THR A 457 0.37 9.69 7.51
C THR A 457 -0.31 10.13 8.80
N ASP A 458 0.43 10.25 9.90
CA ASP A 458 -0.09 10.72 11.19
C ASP A 458 -0.66 12.13 11.10
N TYR A 459 -0.03 13.01 10.32
CA TYR A 459 -0.53 14.35 10.08
C TYR A 459 -1.89 14.33 9.37
N VAL A 460 -2.02 13.54 8.29
CA VAL A 460 -3.28 13.41 7.54
C VAL A 460 -4.40 12.83 8.42
N LYS A 461 -4.10 11.79 9.20
CA LYS A 461 -5.04 11.19 10.16
C LYS A 461 -5.58 12.23 11.14
N ARG A 462 -4.68 12.95 11.81
CA ARG A 462 -5.06 14.02 12.75
C ARG A 462 -5.94 15.07 12.09
N LEU A 463 -5.56 15.51 10.92
CA LEU A 463 -6.29 16.53 10.19
C LEU A 463 -7.72 16.09 9.86
N LEU A 464 -7.92 14.85 9.40
CA LEU A 464 -9.26 14.31 9.11
C LEU A 464 -10.10 14.14 10.38
N ILE A 465 -9.51 13.70 11.49
CA ILE A 465 -10.17 13.60 12.80
C ILE A 465 -10.59 15.01 13.27
N GLU A 466 -9.70 15.99 13.23
CA GLU A 466 -10.02 17.38 13.58
C GLU A 466 -11.17 17.96 12.74
N GLN A 467 -11.24 17.62 11.45
CA GLN A 467 -12.35 18.05 10.60
C GLN A 467 -13.68 17.42 11.06
N SER A 468 -13.68 16.12 11.42
CA SER A 468 -14.88 15.47 11.93
C SER A 468 -15.33 16.05 13.28
N GLU A 469 -14.39 16.35 14.19
CA GLU A 469 -14.68 17.02 15.48
C GLU A 469 -15.28 18.41 15.30
N LYS A 470 -14.93 19.12 14.22
CA LYS A 470 -15.56 20.38 13.80
C LYS A 470 -16.95 20.19 13.20
N GLY A 471 -17.47 18.97 13.16
CA GLY A 471 -18.79 18.62 12.64
C GLY A 471 -18.83 18.37 11.14
N LYS A 472 -17.68 18.28 10.45
CA LYS A 472 -17.64 17.94 9.02
C LYS A 472 -17.82 16.43 8.84
N ALA A 473 -18.52 16.03 7.77
CA ALA A 473 -18.60 14.65 7.37
C ALA A 473 -17.34 14.25 6.56
N VAL A 474 -16.82 13.05 6.78
CA VAL A 474 -15.67 12.53 6.02
C VAL A 474 -16.02 11.15 5.46
N LEU A 475 -15.90 10.98 4.14
CA LEU A 475 -15.92 9.70 3.47
C LEU A 475 -14.48 9.28 3.20
N LEU A 476 -13.97 8.33 3.99
CA LEU A 476 -12.58 7.87 3.95
C LEU A 476 -12.49 6.53 3.24
N ILE A 477 -11.80 6.47 2.12
CA ILE A 477 -11.45 5.21 1.45
C ILE A 477 -9.99 4.91 1.79
N SER A 478 -9.74 3.75 2.41
CA SER A 478 -8.38 3.28 2.74
C SER A 478 -8.22 1.80 2.37
N GLU A 479 -7.01 1.45 1.97
CA GLU A 479 -6.59 0.06 1.78
C GLU A 479 -6.10 -0.57 3.09
N ASP A 480 -5.73 0.26 4.08
CA ASP A 480 -5.28 -0.19 5.38
C ASP A 480 -6.46 -0.30 6.36
N LEU A 481 -6.73 -1.53 6.80
CA LEU A 481 -7.80 -1.81 7.75
C LEU A 481 -7.52 -1.22 9.15
N GLU A 482 -6.24 -1.08 9.55
CA GLU A 482 -5.88 -0.45 10.82
C GLU A 482 -6.26 1.03 10.83
N ASP A 483 -6.05 1.72 9.70
CA ASP A 483 -6.49 3.11 9.55
C ASP A 483 -8.01 3.22 9.71
N LEU A 484 -8.76 2.32 9.05
CA LEU A 484 -10.22 2.30 9.14
C LEU A 484 -10.70 1.98 10.55
N LEU A 485 -10.13 0.94 11.18
CA LEU A 485 -10.51 0.52 12.53
C LEU A 485 -10.21 1.60 13.60
N SER A 486 -9.13 2.36 13.43
CA SER A 486 -8.70 3.38 14.41
C SER A 486 -9.37 4.75 14.25
N MET A 487 -9.84 5.10 13.03
CA MET A 487 -10.27 6.46 12.71
C MET A 487 -11.77 6.61 12.46
N THR A 488 -12.48 5.52 12.14
CA THR A 488 -13.85 5.63 11.62
C THR A 488 -14.91 5.36 12.67
N ASP A 489 -16.09 5.91 12.49
CA ASP A 489 -17.28 5.62 13.30
C ASP A 489 -18.01 4.38 12.80
N ARG A 490 -18.07 4.21 11.47
CA ARG A 490 -18.61 3.05 10.76
C ARG A 490 -17.74 2.74 9.56
N ILE A 491 -17.74 1.46 9.17
CA ILE A 491 -17.06 0.97 7.97
C ILE A 491 -18.08 0.29 7.07
N ILE A 492 -18.20 0.73 5.83
CA ILE A 492 -18.86 -0.02 4.78
C ILE A 492 -17.85 -0.92 4.08
N VAL A 493 -18.21 -2.16 3.81
CA VAL A 493 -17.37 -3.11 3.10
C VAL A 493 -17.92 -3.34 1.71
N MET A 494 -17.11 -3.11 0.69
CA MET A 494 -17.52 -3.26 -0.72
C MET A 494 -16.91 -4.49 -1.37
N HIS A 495 -17.73 -5.21 -2.13
CA HIS A 495 -17.30 -6.29 -3.02
C HIS A 495 -18.14 -6.32 -4.28
N GLY A 496 -17.49 -6.42 -5.47
CA GLY A 496 -18.17 -6.54 -6.76
C GLY A 496 -19.14 -5.40 -7.09
N GLY A 497 -18.95 -4.20 -6.50
CA GLY A 497 -19.80 -3.03 -6.69
C GLY A 497 -21.02 -2.97 -5.76
N GLU A 498 -21.12 -3.85 -4.78
CA GLU A 498 -22.19 -3.91 -3.79
C GLU A 498 -21.65 -3.66 -2.38
N ILE A 499 -22.52 -3.20 -1.45
CA ILE A 499 -22.21 -3.16 -0.03
C ILE A 499 -22.48 -4.55 0.57
N MET A 500 -21.46 -5.16 1.14
CA MET A 500 -21.51 -6.45 1.81
C MET A 500 -21.92 -6.34 3.27
N GLY A 501 -21.74 -5.19 3.88
CA GLY A 501 -22.15 -4.89 5.24
C GLY A 501 -21.72 -3.50 5.66
N VAL A 502 -22.33 -3.03 6.75
CA VAL A 502 -21.91 -1.83 7.51
C VAL A 502 -21.58 -2.32 8.91
N VAL A 503 -20.41 -1.98 9.41
CA VAL A 503 -19.92 -2.44 10.73
C VAL A 503 -19.37 -1.28 11.54
N LYS A 504 -19.39 -1.38 12.87
CA LYS A 504 -18.68 -0.48 13.76
C LYS A 504 -17.30 -1.07 14.10
N PRO A 505 -16.24 -0.27 14.13
CA PRO A 505 -14.90 -0.74 14.47
C PRO A 505 -14.85 -1.50 15.80
N SER A 506 -15.63 -1.08 16.81
CA SER A 506 -15.70 -1.73 18.13
C SER A 506 -16.42 -3.07 18.16
N GLU A 507 -17.17 -3.42 17.12
CA GLU A 507 -18.05 -4.60 17.06
C GLU A 507 -17.61 -5.61 15.99
N THR A 508 -16.44 -5.40 15.34
CA THR A 508 -15.96 -6.23 14.24
C THR A 508 -14.47 -6.56 14.38
N THR A 509 -14.01 -7.53 13.61
CA THR A 509 -12.60 -7.94 13.52
C THR A 509 -12.06 -7.78 12.10
N ARG A 510 -10.72 -7.74 11.96
CA ARG A 510 -10.07 -7.72 10.63
C ARG A 510 -10.47 -8.91 9.77
N GLU A 511 -10.62 -10.09 10.38
CA GLU A 511 -11.01 -11.33 9.71
C GLU A 511 -12.43 -11.24 9.16
N GLU A 512 -13.36 -10.65 9.92
CA GLU A 512 -14.75 -10.46 9.48
C GLU A 512 -14.84 -9.49 8.32
N ILE A 513 -14.15 -8.34 8.41
CA ILE A 513 -14.05 -7.38 7.29
C ILE A 513 -13.42 -8.08 6.07
N GLY A 514 -12.35 -8.85 6.27
CA GLY A 514 -11.69 -9.60 5.21
C GLY A 514 -12.61 -10.62 4.51
N LEU A 515 -13.47 -11.33 5.26
CA LEU A 515 -14.47 -12.24 4.68
C LEU A 515 -15.52 -11.50 3.83
N MET A 516 -15.95 -10.33 4.27
CA MET A 516 -16.84 -9.46 3.49
C MET A 516 -16.16 -8.91 2.24
N MET A 517 -14.90 -8.45 2.35
CA MET A 517 -14.11 -7.99 1.20
C MET A 517 -13.90 -9.08 0.15
N ALA A 518 -13.81 -10.34 0.57
CA ALA A 518 -13.72 -11.51 -0.31
C ALA A 518 -15.09 -11.98 -0.87
N GLY A 519 -16.19 -11.32 -0.50
CA GLY A 519 -17.56 -11.70 -0.93
C GLY A 519 -18.09 -12.99 -0.29
N LYS A 520 -17.44 -13.50 0.76
CA LYS A 520 -17.81 -14.75 1.43
C LYS A 520 -18.81 -14.57 2.58
N ARG A 521 -19.03 -13.34 3.03
CA ARG A 521 -20.00 -12.98 4.07
C ARG A 521 -20.72 -11.71 3.66
N LYS A 522 -22.05 -11.69 3.85
CA LYS A 522 -22.89 -10.49 3.72
C LYS A 522 -23.67 -10.32 5.03
N VAL A 523 -23.71 -9.09 5.53
CA VAL A 523 -24.43 -8.74 6.77
C VAL A 523 -25.58 -7.83 6.35
N ASP A 524 -26.77 -8.08 6.88
CA ASP A 524 -27.95 -7.28 6.57
C ASP A 524 -27.79 -5.84 7.04
N LEU A 525 -28.11 -4.89 6.14
CA LEU A 525 -27.92 -3.45 6.33
C LEU A 525 -28.86 -2.83 7.39
N HIS A 526 -29.79 -3.60 7.95
CA HIS A 526 -30.83 -3.12 8.88
C HIS A 526 -30.45 -3.21 10.36
N GLU A 527 -29.27 -3.73 10.71
CA GLU A 527 -28.87 -3.96 12.10
C GLU A 527 -27.85 -2.95 12.67
N VAL A 528 -27.49 -1.85 11.94
CA VAL A 528 -26.44 -0.91 12.40
C VAL A 528 -26.89 0.55 12.39
#